data_7f55fc43e4372c55cd1a6fc91931a3ae
#
_entry.id   7f55fc43e4372c55cd1a6fc91931a3ae
#
_cell.length_a   1.000
_cell.length_b   1.000
_cell.length_c   1.000
_cell.angle_alpha   90.00
_cell.angle_beta   90.00
_cell.angle_gamma   90.00
#
_symmetry.space_group_name_H-M   'P 1'
#
loop_
_entity.id
_entity.type
_entity.pdbx_description
1 polymer ?
#
loop_
_entity_poly.entity_id
_entity_poly.type
_entity_poly.pdbx_seq_one_letter_code
_entity_poly.pdbx_strand_id
1 'polypeptide(L)'
;MLQTTTVEKRTLELLKQLQSQPEFSNFHLAGGTALALYLGHRKSIDLDLFTPYPFNTARLEHFLVTKFGFQGDYSEQNTLKGRIDGIKIDCITHPYPLLRTPLDEEGVRLYSQPDIIAMKLSVIADNGSRLKDFIDIAYLSTRYSFQEMLGFYVQKFPTSSPLRPLKGITYFDDIDHEETVVMLEGTYSWQKIADRLQAMTAHQSKVFASPPLSPARKSSEIIVPSSPVQEQAQAILDARQGQGSPALKTKQEVQSDLKSHRHKL
;
A
#
# COMPACT_ATOMS: atom_id res chain seq x y z
N MET A 1 -3.56 19.57 9.12
CA MET A 1 -4.82 19.05 8.54
C MET A 1 -4.50 17.78 7.75
N LEU A 2 -5.19 16.69 8.05
CA LEU A 2 -5.00 15.39 7.41
C LEU A 2 -5.64 15.36 6.00
N GLN A 3 -5.03 14.60 5.10
CA GLN A 3 -5.49 14.42 3.71
C GLN A 3 -6.52 13.26 3.64
N THR A 4 -7.70 13.47 4.22
CA THR A 4 -8.71 12.41 4.43
C THR A 4 -9.27 11.82 3.13
N THR A 5 -9.12 12.48 1.99
CA THR A 5 -9.50 11.96 0.67
C THR A 5 -8.67 10.75 0.23
N THR A 6 -7.53 10.48 0.90
CA THR A 6 -6.64 9.34 0.63
C THR A 6 -7.18 8.01 1.17
N VAL A 7 -8.11 8.06 2.11
CA VAL A 7 -8.68 6.90 2.80
C VAL A 7 -10.18 6.88 2.58
N GLU A 8 -10.77 5.72 2.41
CA GLU A 8 -12.22 5.61 2.32
C GLU A 8 -12.88 6.04 3.64
N LYS A 9 -14.03 6.71 3.53
CA LYS A 9 -14.77 7.24 4.68
C LYS A 9 -15.02 6.15 5.74
N ARG A 10 -15.43 4.94 5.33
CA ARG A 10 -15.66 3.80 6.21
C ARG A 10 -14.40 3.37 6.96
N THR A 11 -13.26 3.32 6.28
CA THR A 11 -11.96 2.97 6.90
C THR A 11 -11.53 4.03 7.92
N LEU A 12 -11.72 5.31 7.61
CA LEU A 12 -11.41 6.41 8.53
C LEU A 12 -12.33 6.41 9.77
N GLU A 13 -13.61 6.14 9.59
CA GLU A 13 -14.58 6.00 10.69
C GLU A 13 -14.23 4.82 11.59
N LEU A 14 -13.89 3.65 11.01
CA LEU A 14 -13.43 2.49 11.77
C LEU A 14 -12.17 2.80 12.57
N LEU A 15 -11.18 3.46 11.96
CA LEU A 15 -9.96 3.88 12.65
C LEU A 15 -10.26 4.74 13.88
N LYS A 16 -11.12 5.77 13.72
CA LYS A 16 -11.54 6.64 14.84
C LYS A 16 -12.27 5.86 15.93
N GLN A 17 -13.15 4.94 15.56
CA GLN A 17 -13.86 4.08 16.50
C GLN A 17 -12.91 3.17 17.28
N LEU A 18 -11.94 2.53 16.62
CA LEU A 18 -10.91 1.71 17.27
C LEU A 18 -10.07 2.55 18.23
N GLN A 19 -9.55 3.67 17.77
CA GLN A 19 -8.67 4.52 18.58
C GLN A 19 -9.40 5.26 19.72
N SER A 20 -10.72 5.32 19.71
CA SER A 20 -11.51 5.82 20.82
C SER A 20 -11.64 4.81 21.99
N GLN A 21 -11.28 3.52 21.76
CA GLN A 21 -11.37 2.50 22.80
C GLN A 21 -10.14 2.51 23.71
N PRO A 22 -10.31 2.22 25.01
CA PRO A 22 -9.20 2.13 25.96
C PRO A 22 -8.11 1.11 25.55
N GLU A 23 -8.52 0.01 24.91
CA GLU A 23 -7.62 -1.04 24.41
C GLU A 23 -6.64 -0.52 23.37
N PHE A 24 -6.98 0.56 22.68
CA PHE A 24 -6.17 1.19 21.64
C PHE A 24 -5.47 2.48 22.11
N SER A 25 -5.48 2.80 23.41
CA SER A 25 -4.88 4.06 23.92
C SER A 25 -3.40 4.25 23.53
N ASN A 26 -2.65 3.16 23.42
CA ASN A 26 -1.22 3.17 23.05
C ASN A 26 -0.97 2.79 21.58
N PHE A 27 -2.02 2.53 20.79
CA PHE A 27 -1.87 2.21 19.39
C PHE A 27 -2.00 3.47 18.52
N HIS A 28 -1.09 3.60 17.58
CA HIS A 28 -1.03 4.69 16.63
C HIS A 28 -1.00 4.12 15.22
N LEU A 29 -1.68 4.78 14.29
CA LEU A 29 -1.62 4.41 12.88
C LEU A 29 -0.22 4.69 12.33
N ALA A 30 0.35 3.71 11.65
CA ALA A 30 1.64 3.78 10.98
C ALA A 30 1.49 3.41 9.49
N GLY A 31 2.56 2.99 8.86
CA GLY A 31 2.55 2.42 7.52
C GLY A 31 2.11 3.37 6.42
N GLY A 32 1.59 2.78 5.34
CA GLY A 32 1.21 3.51 4.14
C GLY A 32 0.00 4.43 4.32
N THR A 33 -0.96 4.01 5.15
CA THR A 33 -2.19 4.79 5.39
C THR A 33 -1.90 6.06 6.20
N ALA A 34 -1.00 5.98 7.20
CA ALA A 34 -0.55 7.17 7.91
C ALA A 34 0.16 8.16 6.97
N LEU A 35 1.06 7.68 6.10
CA LEU A 35 1.72 8.55 5.10
C LEU A 35 0.74 9.12 4.09
N ALA A 36 -0.24 8.34 3.63
CA ALA A 36 -1.28 8.84 2.76
C ALA A 36 -2.04 10.01 3.40
N LEU A 37 -2.41 9.90 4.68
CA LEU A 37 -3.05 10.98 5.44
C LEU A 37 -2.14 12.22 5.59
N TYR A 38 -0.81 12.05 5.72
CA TYR A 38 0.14 13.16 5.79
C TYR A 38 0.39 13.85 4.45
N LEU A 39 0.49 13.08 3.35
CA LEU A 39 1.03 13.54 2.07
C LEU A 39 -0.04 13.79 1.01
N GLY A 40 -1.16 13.09 1.06
CA GLY A 40 -2.21 13.21 0.04
C GLY A 40 -1.87 12.55 -1.31
N HIS A 41 -0.80 11.78 -1.40
CA HIS A 41 -0.19 11.35 -2.66
C HIS A 41 -0.87 10.14 -3.33
N ARG A 42 -1.39 9.20 -2.54
CA ARG A 42 -2.04 7.98 -3.03
C ARG A 42 -3.17 7.50 -2.14
N LYS A 43 -4.01 6.61 -2.66
CA LYS A 43 -4.98 5.88 -1.85
C LYS A 43 -4.28 4.84 -0.96
N SER A 44 -4.88 4.61 0.22
CA SER A 44 -4.47 3.54 1.14
C SER A 44 -5.68 3.04 1.93
N ILE A 45 -5.71 1.73 2.22
CA ILE A 45 -6.90 1.06 2.77
C ILE A 45 -6.63 0.26 4.04
N ASP A 46 -5.39 -0.14 4.30
CA ASP A 46 -5.02 -0.99 5.43
C ASP A 46 -4.81 -0.15 6.70
N LEU A 47 -5.13 -0.70 7.86
CA LEU A 47 -4.90 -0.06 9.15
C LEU A 47 -3.76 -0.76 9.92
N ASP A 48 -2.55 -0.24 9.77
CA ASP A 48 -1.35 -0.67 10.50
C ASP A 48 -1.31 0.04 11.86
N LEU A 49 -1.81 -0.59 12.92
CA LEU A 49 -1.90 -0.04 14.27
C LEU A 49 -0.73 -0.55 15.12
N PHE A 50 0.23 0.32 15.39
CA PHE A 50 1.47 -0.04 16.07
C PHE A 50 1.54 0.57 17.45
N THR A 51 2.17 -0.17 18.38
CA THR A 51 2.44 0.28 19.74
C THR A 51 3.89 -0.05 20.12
N PRO A 52 4.60 0.80 20.89
CA PRO A 52 5.92 0.45 21.43
C PRO A 52 5.84 -0.53 22.59
N TYR A 53 4.66 -0.80 23.14
CA TYR A 53 4.45 -1.61 24.35
C TYR A 53 3.92 -3.01 23.99
N PRO A 54 4.25 -4.04 24.77
CA PRO A 54 3.62 -5.35 24.65
C PRO A 54 2.12 -5.25 24.98
N PHE A 55 1.31 -6.10 24.37
CA PHE A 55 -0.10 -6.23 24.65
C PHE A 55 -0.55 -7.69 24.75
N ASN A 56 -1.64 -7.93 25.43
CA ASN A 56 -2.24 -9.25 25.51
C ASN A 56 -3.07 -9.51 24.23
N THR A 57 -2.52 -10.31 23.34
CA THR A 57 -3.11 -10.60 22.01
C THR A 57 -4.48 -11.27 22.14
N ALA A 58 -4.63 -12.28 23.01
CA ALA A 58 -5.89 -13.00 23.18
C ALA A 58 -7.01 -12.08 23.73
N ARG A 59 -6.68 -11.18 24.66
CA ARG A 59 -7.63 -10.20 25.19
C ARG A 59 -8.05 -9.21 24.12
N LEU A 60 -7.11 -8.69 23.32
CA LEU A 60 -7.39 -7.75 22.24
C LEU A 60 -8.24 -8.42 21.17
N GLU A 61 -7.91 -9.64 20.78
CA GLU A 61 -8.68 -10.43 19.81
C GLU A 61 -10.12 -10.66 20.26
N HIS A 62 -10.31 -11.13 21.51
CA HIS A 62 -11.65 -11.30 22.09
C HIS A 62 -12.46 -10.01 22.08
N PHE A 63 -11.84 -8.89 22.45
CA PHE A 63 -12.47 -7.57 22.40
C PHE A 63 -12.89 -7.20 20.98
N LEU A 64 -12.00 -7.35 19.99
CA LEU A 64 -12.28 -7.02 18.61
C LEU A 64 -13.36 -7.91 17.98
N VAL A 65 -13.32 -9.22 18.26
CA VAL A 65 -14.36 -10.16 17.81
C VAL A 65 -15.72 -9.75 18.38
N THR A 66 -15.80 -9.51 19.69
CA THR A 66 -17.06 -9.24 20.38
C THR A 66 -17.66 -7.89 19.96
N LYS A 67 -16.84 -6.87 19.80
CA LYS A 67 -17.32 -5.51 19.59
C LYS A 67 -17.38 -5.07 18.13
N PHE A 68 -16.49 -5.60 17.29
CA PHE A 68 -16.31 -5.14 15.91
C PHE A 68 -16.47 -6.25 14.86
N GLY A 69 -16.74 -7.50 15.27
CA GLY A 69 -16.86 -8.62 14.33
C GLY A 69 -15.54 -8.97 13.63
N PHE A 70 -14.40 -8.78 14.32
CA PHE A 70 -13.08 -9.07 13.78
C PHE A 70 -12.96 -10.53 13.38
N GLN A 71 -12.36 -10.75 12.21
CA GLN A 71 -11.99 -12.05 11.65
C GLN A 71 -10.48 -12.15 11.63
N GLY A 72 -9.91 -13.00 12.50
CA GLY A 72 -8.48 -13.19 12.66
C GLY A 72 -7.88 -14.00 11.52
N ASP A 73 -6.80 -13.51 10.94
CA ASP A 73 -5.97 -14.20 9.93
C ASP A 73 -4.70 -14.76 10.58
N TYR A 74 -4.17 -14.08 11.60
CA TYR A 74 -2.93 -14.45 12.29
C TYR A 74 -2.90 -13.88 13.72
N SER A 75 -2.50 -14.69 14.69
CA SER A 75 -2.45 -14.33 16.12
C SER A 75 -1.23 -14.95 16.78
N GLU A 76 -0.28 -14.12 17.22
CA GLU A 76 0.89 -14.49 18.02
C GLU A 76 1.15 -13.46 19.12
N GLN A 77 2.12 -13.75 19.99
CA GLN A 77 2.49 -12.79 21.04
C GLN A 77 2.83 -11.42 20.42
N ASN A 78 2.14 -10.37 20.86
CA ASN A 78 2.34 -8.99 20.40
C ASN A 78 2.06 -8.75 18.91
N THR A 79 1.32 -9.65 18.25
CA THR A 79 0.93 -9.52 16.84
C THR A 79 -0.45 -10.11 16.64
N LEU A 80 -1.37 -9.29 16.12
CA LEU A 80 -2.71 -9.71 15.75
C LEU A 80 -3.04 -9.11 14.39
N LYS A 81 -3.42 -9.96 13.44
CA LYS A 81 -3.79 -9.55 12.09
C LYS A 81 -5.11 -10.16 11.69
N GLY A 82 -5.91 -9.42 10.94
CA GLY A 82 -7.21 -9.87 10.47
C GLY A 82 -7.98 -8.76 9.77
N ARG A 83 -9.31 -8.87 9.80
CA ARG A 83 -10.20 -7.95 9.08
C ARG A 83 -11.41 -7.59 9.93
N ILE A 84 -11.88 -6.35 9.73
CA ILE A 84 -13.19 -5.88 10.20
C ILE A 84 -13.92 -5.34 8.98
N ASP A 85 -15.06 -5.89 8.63
CA ASP A 85 -15.85 -5.50 7.44
C ASP A 85 -15.04 -5.47 6.14
N GLY A 86 -14.09 -6.40 5.98
CA GLY A 86 -13.18 -6.49 4.84
C GLY A 86 -11.99 -5.53 4.89
N ILE A 87 -11.91 -4.60 5.85
CA ILE A 87 -10.77 -3.72 6.06
C ILE A 87 -9.69 -4.49 6.83
N LYS A 88 -8.48 -4.54 6.29
CA LYS A 88 -7.34 -5.19 6.93
C LYS A 88 -6.86 -4.38 8.14
N ILE A 89 -6.66 -5.07 9.27
CA ILE A 89 -6.21 -4.52 10.54
C ILE A 89 -5.00 -5.32 11.02
N ASP A 90 -3.86 -4.66 11.16
CA ASP A 90 -2.65 -5.22 11.74
C ASP A 90 -2.36 -4.48 13.06
N CYS A 91 -2.42 -5.19 14.20
CA CYS A 91 -2.04 -4.68 15.51
C CYS A 91 -0.69 -5.32 15.90
N ILE A 92 0.36 -4.50 16.02
CA ILE A 92 1.73 -5.02 16.17
C ILE A 92 2.50 -4.21 17.21
N THR A 93 3.21 -4.92 18.11
CA THR A 93 4.22 -4.28 18.94
C THR A 93 5.46 -3.99 18.10
N HIS A 94 5.90 -2.74 18.11
CA HIS A 94 7.14 -2.27 17.50
C HIS A 94 8.02 -1.66 18.61
N PRO A 95 8.83 -2.48 19.32
CA PRO A 95 9.47 -2.12 20.58
C PRO A 95 10.73 -1.28 20.37
N TYR A 96 10.61 -0.23 19.57
CA TYR A 96 11.67 0.75 19.30
C TYR A 96 11.25 2.13 19.80
N PRO A 97 12.21 2.99 20.15
CA PRO A 97 11.91 4.34 20.63
C PRO A 97 11.13 5.13 19.58
N LEU A 98 10.17 5.93 20.04
CA LEU A 98 9.55 6.96 19.22
C LEU A 98 10.54 8.09 18.99
N LEU A 99 10.79 8.44 17.73
CA LEU A 99 11.69 9.54 17.36
C LEU A 99 11.07 10.91 17.63
N ARG A 100 9.76 11.00 17.52
CA ARG A 100 8.97 12.21 17.80
C ARG A 100 7.65 11.83 18.45
N THR A 101 7.05 12.78 19.13
CA THR A 101 5.67 12.63 19.64
C THR A 101 4.72 12.29 18.50
N PRO A 102 3.90 11.25 18.64
CA PRO A 102 2.84 10.94 17.69
C PRO A 102 1.90 12.14 17.51
N LEU A 103 1.39 12.32 16.30
CA LEU A 103 0.36 13.33 16.02
C LEU A 103 -1.00 12.81 16.51
N ASP A 104 -1.75 13.67 17.20
CA ASP A 104 -3.18 13.45 17.48
C ASP A 104 -3.94 14.60 16.82
N GLU A 105 -4.65 14.29 15.74
CA GLU A 105 -5.38 15.28 14.94
C GLU A 105 -6.68 14.69 14.41
N GLU A 106 -7.76 15.42 14.56
CA GLU A 106 -9.10 15.04 14.06
C GLU A 106 -9.60 13.69 14.60
N GLY A 107 -9.15 13.30 15.81
CA GLY A 107 -9.48 12.01 16.43
C GLY A 107 -8.71 10.81 15.86
N VAL A 108 -7.60 11.08 15.17
CA VAL A 108 -6.68 10.07 14.64
C VAL A 108 -5.30 10.26 15.24
N ARG A 109 -4.75 9.20 15.85
CA ARG A 109 -3.39 9.17 16.37
C ARG A 109 -2.48 8.45 15.37
N LEU A 110 -1.40 9.14 14.95
CA LEU A 110 -0.46 8.67 13.94
C LEU A 110 0.97 8.68 14.47
N TYR A 111 1.77 7.70 14.07
CA TYR A 111 3.22 7.81 14.22
C TYR A 111 3.72 9.04 13.46
N SER A 112 4.81 9.65 13.98
CA SER A 112 5.45 10.78 13.31
C SER A 112 6.01 10.38 11.94
N GLN A 113 6.12 11.31 11.01
CA GLN A 113 6.76 11.04 9.71
C GLN A 113 8.20 10.51 9.87
N PRO A 114 9.09 11.03 10.74
CA PRO A 114 10.39 10.44 11.01
C PRO A 114 10.35 8.97 11.43
N ASP A 115 9.40 8.59 12.28
CA ASP A 115 9.23 7.19 12.69
C ASP A 115 8.83 6.31 11.52
N ILE A 116 7.85 6.73 10.71
CA ILE A 116 7.37 5.97 9.56
C ILE A 116 8.46 5.86 8.48
N ILE A 117 9.25 6.93 8.25
CA ILE A 117 10.40 6.91 7.33
C ILE A 117 11.39 5.83 7.75
N ALA A 118 11.79 5.83 9.03
CA ALA A 118 12.72 4.84 9.55
C ALA A 118 12.20 3.40 9.38
N MET A 119 10.91 3.17 9.65
CA MET A 119 10.26 1.88 9.48
C MET A 119 10.23 1.43 8.00
N LYS A 120 9.92 2.32 7.06
CA LYS A 120 9.95 2.00 5.63
C LYS A 120 11.35 1.70 5.12
N LEU A 121 12.34 2.47 5.55
CA LEU A 121 13.72 2.19 5.21
C LEU A 121 14.19 0.83 5.76
N SER A 122 13.68 0.40 6.93
CA SER A 122 13.95 -0.94 7.46
C SER A 122 13.33 -2.02 6.57
N VAL A 123 12.08 -1.87 6.16
CA VAL A 123 11.41 -2.83 5.25
C VAL A 123 12.12 -2.92 3.90
N ILE A 124 12.52 -1.79 3.32
CA ILE A 124 13.30 -1.76 2.06
C ILE A 124 14.65 -2.46 2.24
N ALA A 125 15.33 -2.24 3.38
CA ALA A 125 16.61 -2.86 3.69
C ALA A 125 16.52 -4.38 3.93
N ASP A 126 15.38 -4.86 4.42
CA ASP A 126 15.17 -6.26 4.80
C ASP A 126 14.63 -7.13 3.66
N ASN A 127 13.64 -6.61 2.92
CA ASN A 127 12.97 -7.37 1.87
C ASN A 127 12.98 -6.64 0.52
N GLY A 128 12.72 -5.33 0.48
CA GLY A 128 12.80 -4.52 -0.74
C GLY A 128 11.82 -4.89 -1.87
N SER A 129 10.75 -5.65 -1.60
CA SER A 129 9.82 -6.13 -2.64
C SER A 129 8.56 -5.26 -2.80
N ARG A 130 8.23 -4.41 -1.81
CA ARG A 130 6.97 -3.65 -1.79
C ARG A 130 7.09 -2.33 -2.56
N LEU A 131 6.52 -2.27 -3.75
CA LEU A 131 6.51 -1.10 -4.62
C LEU A 131 6.10 0.21 -3.90
N LYS A 132 5.04 0.14 -3.07
CA LYS A 132 4.52 1.31 -2.34
C LYS A 132 5.53 1.92 -1.38
N ASP A 133 6.46 1.15 -0.81
CA ASP A 133 7.46 1.69 0.11
C ASP A 133 8.47 2.58 -0.62
N PHE A 134 8.87 2.21 -1.83
CA PHE A 134 9.73 3.04 -2.69
C PHE A 134 9.03 4.31 -3.16
N ILE A 135 7.76 4.23 -3.55
CA ILE A 135 6.94 5.39 -3.91
C ILE A 135 6.84 6.36 -2.73
N ASP A 136 6.51 5.87 -1.55
CA ASP A 136 6.35 6.68 -0.35
C ASP A 136 7.65 7.41 0.01
N ILE A 137 8.82 6.73 -0.06
CA ILE A 137 10.13 7.35 0.19
C ILE A 137 10.47 8.38 -0.88
N ALA A 138 10.18 8.10 -2.16
CA ALA A 138 10.41 9.06 -3.24
C ALA A 138 9.57 10.34 -3.06
N TYR A 139 8.34 10.22 -2.58
CA TYR A 139 7.48 11.37 -2.27
C TYR A 139 7.97 12.17 -1.06
N LEU A 140 8.42 11.49 -0.01
CA LEU A 140 8.98 12.11 1.19
C LEU A 140 10.22 12.93 0.90
N SER A 141 10.93 12.70 -0.24
CA SER A 141 12.06 13.51 -0.68
C SER A 141 11.72 15.00 -0.91
N THR A 142 10.43 15.34 -0.98
CA THR A 142 9.98 16.75 -1.04
C THR A 142 9.93 17.43 0.33
N ARG A 143 10.08 16.68 1.42
CA ARG A 143 10.02 17.18 2.79
C ARG A 143 11.31 16.96 3.56
N TYR A 144 12.03 15.88 3.24
CA TYR A 144 13.25 15.45 3.91
C TYR A 144 14.32 15.10 2.89
N SER A 145 15.55 15.46 3.16
CA SER A 145 16.71 14.95 2.45
C SER A 145 16.94 13.47 2.79
N PHE A 146 17.61 12.75 1.90
CA PHE A 146 17.89 11.33 2.16
C PHE A 146 18.84 11.15 3.34
N GLN A 147 19.74 12.09 3.57
CA GLN A 147 20.61 12.13 4.74
C GLN A 147 19.82 12.22 6.05
N GLU A 148 18.77 13.05 6.11
CA GLU A 148 17.86 13.12 7.28
C GLU A 148 17.11 11.81 7.46
N MET A 149 16.60 11.20 6.38
CA MET A 149 15.91 9.92 6.42
C MET A 149 16.79 8.79 6.96
N LEU A 150 18.06 8.74 6.52
CA LEU A 150 19.05 7.81 7.08
C LEU A 150 19.35 8.10 8.57
N GLY A 151 19.38 9.38 8.94
CA GLY A 151 19.50 9.80 10.34
C GLY A 151 18.36 9.27 11.21
N PHE A 152 17.11 9.33 10.74
CA PHE A 152 15.96 8.75 11.43
C PHE A 152 16.06 7.22 11.55
N TYR A 153 16.54 6.55 10.51
CA TYR A 153 16.75 5.11 10.53
C TYR A 153 17.77 4.71 11.61
N VAL A 154 18.93 5.37 11.67
CA VAL A 154 19.98 5.09 12.67
C VAL A 154 19.49 5.40 14.08
N GLN A 155 18.75 6.49 14.29
CA GLN A 155 18.19 6.82 15.60
C GLN A 155 17.19 5.78 16.08
N LYS A 156 16.34 5.25 15.17
CA LYS A 156 15.33 4.27 15.53
C LYS A 156 15.89 2.86 15.69
N PHE A 157 16.89 2.51 14.88
CA PHE A 157 17.52 1.18 14.82
C PHE A 157 19.04 1.28 15.06
N PRO A 158 19.49 1.60 16.29
CA PRO A 158 20.87 1.94 16.56
C PRO A 158 21.87 0.79 16.33
N THR A 159 21.41 -0.45 16.31
CA THR A 159 22.24 -1.63 16.02
C THR A 159 22.28 -2.00 14.54
N SER A 160 21.53 -1.31 13.70
CA SER A 160 21.43 -1.60 12.26
C SER A 160 22.37 -0.70 11.45
N SER A 161 23.01 -1.28 10.44
CA SER A 161 23.90 -0.52 9.54
C SER A 161 23.13 0.38 8.58
N PRO A 162 23.43 1.69 8.49
CA PRO A 162 22.81 2.59 7.52
C PRO A 162 23.14 2.25 6.07
N LEU A 163 24.15 1.41 5.82
CA LEU A 163 24.48 0.94 4.48
C LEU A 163 23.40 0.02 3.88
N ARG A 164 22.59 -0.64 4.74
CA ARG A 164 21.51 -1.52 4.27
C ARG A 164 20.44 -0.72 3.51
N PRO A 165 19.77 0.28 4.11
CA PRO A 165 18.80 1.10 3.38
C PRO A 165 19.44 1.94 2.28
N LEU A 166 20.71 2.39 2.43
CA LEU A 166 21.43 3.11 1.38
C LEU A 166 21.59 2.27 0.10
N LYS A 167 21.86 0.97 0.22
CA LYS A 167 21.95 0.05 -0.93
C LYS A 167 20.55 -0.38 -1.39
N GLY A 168 19.65 -0.72 -0.46
CA GLY A 168 18.33 -1.22 -0.77
C GLY A 168 17.47 -0.23 -1.55
N ILE A 169 17.61 1.09 -1.30
CA ILE A 169 16.78 2.12 -1.93
C ILE A 169 16.97 2.23 -3.46
N THR A 170 18.06 1.70 -3.99
CA THR A 170 18.36 1.68 -5.43
C THR A 170 18.44 0.26 -6.01
N TYR A 171 18.09 -0.74 -5.22
CA TYR A 171 17.95 -2.13 -5.68
C TYR A 171 16.49 -2.40 -6.00
N PHE A 172 16.19 -2.65 -7.27
CA PHE A 172 14.82 -2.70 -7.79
C PHE A 172 14.40 -4.06 -8.33
N ASP A 173 15.33 -5.04 -8.37
CA ASP A 173 15.11 -6.31 -9.07
C ASP A 173 14.04 -7.20 -8.40
N ASP A 174 13.84 -7.04 -7.08
CA ASP A 174 12.87 -7.83 -6.30
C ASP A 174 11.51 -7.15 -6.14
N ILE A 175 11.31 -5.97 -6.75
CA ILE A 175 10.06 -5.21 -6.58
C ILE A 175 8.91 -5.91 -7.30
N ASP A 176 7.81 -6.11 -6.55
CA ASP A 176 6.54 -6.55 -7.11
C ASP A 176 5.82 -5.39 -7.81
N HIS A 177 5.95 -5.33 -9.13
CA HIS A 177 5.31 -4.34 -9.97
C HIS A 177 3.83 -4.62 -10.25
N GLU A 178 3.30 -5.77 -9.88
CA GLU A 178 1.87 -6.11 -10.03
C GLU A 178 1.02 -5.46 -8.91
N GLU A 179 1.66 -4.88 -7.88
CA GLU A 179 0.97 -4.20 -6.81
C GLU A 179 0.24 -2.95 -7.32
N THR A 180 -1.08 -2.93 -7.19
CA THR A 180 -1.90 -1.80 -7.63
C THR A 180 -1.68 -0.56 -6.76
N VAL A 181 -1.38 0.57 -7.38
CA VAL A 181 -1.22 1.88 -6.73
C VAL A 181 -2.15 2.90 -7.38
N VAL A 182 -3.01 3.53 -6.58
CA VAL A 182 -3.89 4.60 -7.04
C VAL A 182 -3.33 5.94 -6.56
N MET A 183 -2.72 6.70 -7.47
CA MET A 183 -2.22 8.05 -7.18
C MET A 183 -3.37 9.05 -7.19
N LEU A 184 -3.31 10.09 -6.34
CA LEU A 184 -4.31 11.16 -6.28
C LEU A 184 -3.91 12.38 -7.08
N GLU A 185 -2.62 12.56 -7.33
CA GLU A 185 -2.07 13.66 -8.12
C GLU A 185 -1.08 13.12 -9.15
N GLY A 186 -1.13 13.70 -10.36
CA GLY A 186 -0.21 13.40 -11.43
C GLY A 186 -0.35 11.99 -12.02
N THR A 187 0.55 11.63 -12.94
CA THR A 187 0.60 10.32 -13.57
C THR A 187 1.72 9.49 -12.96
N TYR A 188 1.36 8.27 -12.49
CA TYR A 188 2.35 7.31 -12.03
C TYR A 188 3.32 6.95 -13.15
N SER A 189 4.60 6.89 -12.81
CA SER A 189 5.66 6.36 -13.66
C SER A 189 6.75 5.76 -12.77
N TRP A 190 6.94 4.45 -12.87
CA TRP A 190 8.02 3.80 -12.14
C TRP A 190 9.38 4.41 -12.46
N GLN A 191 9.66 4.71 -13.74
CA GLN A 191 10.92 5.32 -14.13
C GLN A 191 11.20 6.63 -13.37
N LYS A 192 10.21 7.49 -13.19
CA LYS A 192 10.36 8.72 -12.41
C LYS A 192 10.58 8.50 -10.93
N ILE A 193 9.96 7.45 -10.37
CA ILE A 193 10.23 7.03 -8.99
C ILE A 193 11.67 6.55 -8.87
N ALA A 194 12.12 5.65 -9.75
CA ALA A 194 13.48 5.11 -9.76
C ALA A 194 14.54 6.22 -9.96
N ASP A 195 14.34 7.12 -10.92
CA ASP A 195 15.22 8.27 -11.17
C ASP A 195 15.32 9.16 -9.92
N ARG A 196 14.20 9.40 -9.22
CA ARG A 196 14.17 10.16 -7.98
C ARG A 196 14.99 9.47 -6.87
N LEU A 197 14.82 8.18 -6.68
CA LEU A 197 15.54 7.40 -5.66
C LEU A 197 17.04 7.39 -5.94
N GLN A 198 17.45 7.23 -7.19
CA GLN A 198 18.85 7.35 -7.60
C GLN A 198 19.40 8.77 -7.37
N ALA A 199 18.62 9.81 -7.71
CA ALA A 199 19.02 11.20 -7.45
C ALA A 199 19.15 11.51 -5.96
N MET A 200 18.32 10.90 -5.09
CA MET A 200 18.43 11.04 -3.64
C MET A 200 19.73 10.43 -3.10
N THR A 201 20.17 9.29 -3.61
CA THR A 201 21.45 8.69 -3.19
C THR A 201 22.66 9.47 -3.68
N ALA A 202 22.59 10.03 -4.91
CA ALA A 202 23.64 10.87 -5.47
C ALA A 202 23.75 12.26 -4.79
N HIS A 203 22.65 12.80 -4.29
CA HIS A 203 22.55 14.12 -3.69
C HIS A 203 21.87 14.04 -2.31
N GLN A 204 22.53 13.38 -1.35
CA GLN A 204 21.91 12.97 -0.08
C GLN A 204 21.38 14.12 0.78
N SER A 205 21.96 15.32 0.69
CA SER A 205 21.53 16.51 1.44
C SER A 205 20.41 17.30 0.73
N LYS A 206 20.01 16.91 -0.49
CA LYS A 206 19.01 17.64 -1.27
C LYS A 206 17.59 17.30 -0.85
N VAL A 207 16.78 18.34 -0.62
CA VAL A 207 15.31 18.26 -0.58
C VAL A 207 14.79 18.69 -1.97
N PHE A 208 13.90 17.92 -2.54
CA PHE A 208 13.39 18.15 -3.89
C PHE A 208 12.16 19.05 -3.88
N ALA A 209 12.08 20.00 -4.81
CA ALA A 209 11.01 20.99 -4.86
C ALA A 209 9.65 20.44 -5.32
N SER A 210 9.62 19.30 -6.02
CA SER A 210 8.40 18.74 -6.62
C SER A 210 8.32 17.23 -6.47
N PRO A 211 7.11 16.65 -6.41
CA PRO A 211 6.92 15.20 -6.41
C PRO A 211 7.50 14.52 -7.65
N PRO A 212 7.85 13.20 -7.57
CA PRO A 212 8.42 12.44 -8.67
C PRO A 212 7.33 11.97 -9.66
N LEU A 213 6.52 12.89 -10.16
CA LEU A 213 5.41 12.61 -11.07
C LEU A 213 5.43 13.49 -12.30
N SER A 214 4.73 13.05 -13.34
CA SER A 214 4.35 13.92 -14.44
C SER A 214 3.14 14.77 -14.04
N PRO A 215 3.03 16.02 -14.53
CA PRO A 215 1.80 16.78 -14.40
C PRO A 215 0.63 15.95 -14.95
N ALA A 216 -0.50 15.93 -14.23
CA ALA A 216 -1.70 15.26 -14.71
C ALA A 216 -2.10 15.83 -16.08
N ARG A 217 -2.31 14.99 -17.08
CA ARG A 217 -3.13 15.37 -18.23
C ARG A 217 -4.54 15.60 -17.67
N LYS A 218 -5.11 16.78 -17.90
CA LYS A 218 -6.48 17.08 -17.48
C LYS A 218 -7.41 16.00 -18.04
N SER A 219 -8.15 15.36 -17.12
CA SER A 219 -9.18 14.34 -17.28
C SER A 219 -8.74 12.93 -17.69
N SER A 220 -8.89 12.04 -16.76
CA SER A 220 -9.42 10.65 -16.71
C SER A 220 -8.74 9.85 -15.62
N GLU A 221 -9.46 8.96 -15.00
CA GLU A 221 -8.96 8.01 -14.01
C GLU A 221 -7.72 7.30 -14.56
N ILE A 222 -6.62 7.36 -13.79
CA ILE A 222 -5.36 6.74 -14.22
C ILE A 222 -5.33 5.34 -13.64
N ILE A 223 -5.73 4.39 -14.46
CA ILE A 223 -5.43 2.99 -14.28
C ILE A 223 -3.93 2.83 -14.61
N VAL A 224 -3.13 2.34 -13.66
CA VAL A 224 -1.74 1.91 -13.93
C VAL A 224 -1.80 0.86 -15.04
N PRO A 225 -0.97 0.94 -16.10
CA PRO A 225 -1.01 -0.04 -17.17
C PRO A 225 -0.84 -1.45 -16.58
N SER A 226 -1.78 -2.30 -16.92
CA SER A 226 -1.66 -3.73 -16.73
C SER A 226 -0.38 -4.24 -17.41
N SER A 227 0.16 -5.33 -16.89
CA SER A 227 1.32 -6.00 -17.46
C SER A 227 1.13 -6.28 -18.96
N PRO A 228 2.19 -6.50 -19.74
CA PRO A 228 2.09 -6.87 -21.16
C PRO A 228 1.13 -8.04 -21.43
N VAL A 229 0.90 -8.90 -20.45
CA VAL A 229 -0.05 -10.01 -20.49
C VAL A 229 -1.51 -9.51 -20.48
N GLN A 230 -1.81 -8.44 -19.75
CA GLN A 230 -3.17 -7.87 -19.70
C GLN A 230 -3.48 -7.04 -20.96
N GLU A 231 -2.50 -6.37 -21.56
CA GLU A 231 -2.66 -5.72 -22.87
C GLU A 231 -2.91 -6.72 -23.98
N GLN A 232 -2.23 -7.88 -23.96
CA GLN A 232 -2.49 -8.96 -24.89
C GLN A 232 -3.86 -9.60 -24.66
N ALA A 233 -4.28 -9.78 -23.41
CA ALA A 233 -5.60 -10.31 -23.07
C ALA A 233 -6.72 -9.35 -23.51
N GLN A 234 -6.55 -8.05 -23.33
CA GLN A 234 -7.50 -7.03 -23.76
C GLN A 234 -7.57 -6.96 -25.30
N ALA A 235 -6.42 -7.02 -25.99
CA ALA A 235 -6.38 -7.05 -27.45
C ALA A 235 -7.10 -8.30 -28.03
N ILE A 236 -7.01 -9.45 -27.35
CA ILE A 236 -7.73 -10.67 -27.73
C ILE A 236 -9.23 -10.54 -27.50
N LEU A 237 -9.65 -9.89 -26.41
CA LEU A 237 -11.06 -9.62 -26.12
C LEU A 237 -11.68 -8.63 -27.12
N ASP A 238 -10.96 -7.56 -27.46
CA ASP A 238 -11.41 -6.55 -28.42
C ASP A 238 -11.48 -7.13 -29.85
N ALA A 239 -10.54 -7.98 -30.24
CA ALA A 239 -10.56 -8.71 -31.50
C ALA A 239 -11.75 -9.70 -31.60
N ARG A 240 -12.21 -10.28 -30.48
CA ARG A 240 -13.40 -11.14 -30.43
C ARG A 240 -14.71 -10.37 -30.49
N GLN A 241 -14.76 -9.14 -30.02
CA GLN A 241 -15.95 -8.28 -30.08
C GLN A 241 -16.14 -7.64 -31.47
N GLY A 242 -15.08 -7.52 -32.27
CA GLY A 242 -15.12 -7.01 -33.65
C GLY A 242 -15.54 -8.05 -34.71
N GLN A 243 -15.57 -9.33 -34.36
CA GLN A 243 -16.13 -10.38 -35.22
C GLN A 243 -17.56 -10.67 -34.76
N GLY A 244 -18.54 -10.21 -35.55
CA GLY A 244 -19.97 -10.42 -35.29
C GLY A 244 -20.25 -11.89 -34.92
N SER A 245 -21.01 -12.09 -33.87
CA SER A 245 -21.43 -13.40 -33.37
C SER A 245 -21.99 -14.26 -34.51
N PRO A 246 -21.49 -15.50 -34.70
CA PRO A 246 -22.24 -16.43 -35.52
C PRO A 246 -23.56 -16.74 -34.83
N ALA A 247 -24.66 -16.58 -35.54
CA ALA A 247 -26.01 -16.85 -35.07
C ALA A 247 -26.05 -18.26 -34.40
N LEU A 248 -26.59 -18.33 -33.21
CA LEU A 248 -26.86 -19.58 -32.50
C LEU A 248 -27.83 -20.43 -33.38
N LYS A 249 -27.34 -21.53 -33.92
CA LYS A 249 -28.19 -22.53 -34.58
C LYS A 249 -29.21 -23.05 -33.58
N THR A 250 -30.48 -23.07 -34.01
CA THR A 250 -31.57 -23.58 -33.17
C THR A 250 -31.46 -25.12 -32.99
N LYS A 251 -32.05 -25.65 -31.90
CA LYS A 251 -32.03 -27.10 -31.59
C LYS A 251 -32.50 -27.99 -32.72
N GLN A 252 -33.26 -27.46 -33.72
CA GLN A 252 -33.72 -28.19 -34.89
C GLN A 252 -32.62 -28.35 -35.94
N GLU A 253 -31.74 -27.39 -36.12
CA GLU A 253 -30.65 -27.47 -37.12
C GLU A 253 -29.54 -28.44 -36.68
N VAL A 254 -29.28 -28.55 -35.36
CA VAL A 254 -28.31 -29.50 -34.80
C VAL A 254 -28.78 -30.95 -34.94
N GLN A 255 -30.13 -31.21 -34.95
CA GLN A 255 -30.66 -32.55 -35.13
C GLN A 255 -30.68 -33.00 -36.64
N SER A 256 -30.71 -32.08 -37.57
CA SER A 256 -30.64 -32.41 -39.01
C SER A 256 -29.21 -32.82 -39.43
N ASP A 257 -28.18 -32.16 -38.85
CA ASP A 257 -26.79 -32.44 -39.15
C ASP A 257 -26.33 -33.82 -38.55
N LEU A 258 -26.92 -34.21 -37.41
CA LEU A 258 -26.67 -35.53 -36.82
C LEU A 258 -27.32 -36.71 -37.56
N LYS A 259 -28.41 -36.49 -38.32
CA LYS A 259 -29.05 -37.51 -39.15
C LYS A 259 -28.34 -37.76 -40.47
N SER A 260 -27.69 -36.72 -41.05
CA SER A 260 -26.97 -36.86 -42.32
C SER A 260 -25.66 -37.60 -42.23
N HIS A 261 -25.05 -37.71 -41.03
CA HIS A 261 -23.78 -38.44 -40.78
C HIS A 261 -23.98 -39.91 -40.47
N ARG A 262 -25.21 -40.42 -40.27
CA ARG A 262 -25.48 -41.84 -40.01
C ARG A 262 -25.75 -42.68 -41.27
N HIS A 263 -25.72 -42.10 -42.46
CA HIS A 263 -25.95 -42.83 -43.72
C HIS A 263 -24.72 -42.92 -44.61
N LYS A 264 -23.50 -42.65 -44.05
CA LYS A 264 -22.23 -42.86 -44.76
C LYS A 264 -21.23 -43.55 -43.84
N LEU A 265 -21.54 -44.75 -43.43
CA LEU A 265 -20.63 -45.80 -42.98
C LEU A 265 -21.22 -47.14 -43.35
#